data_644f82f75a169d8ec155c5dcc9dc5ae1
#
_entry.id   644f82f75a169d8ec155c5dcc9dc5ae1
#
_cell.length_a   1.000
_cell.length_b   1.000
_cell.length_c   1.000
_cell.angle_alpha   90.00
_cell.angle_beta   90.00
_cell.angle_gamma   90.00
#
_symmetry.space_group_name_H-M   'P 1'
#
loop_
_entity.id
_entity.type
_entity.pdbx_description
1 polymer ?
#
loop_
_entity_poly.entity_id
_entity_poly.type
_entity_poly.pdbx_seq_one_letter_code
_entity_poly.pdbx_strand_id
1 'polypeptide(L)'
;QFGNICVRAGWTIEMVFHEGDSLAVRERAWKVIDLFVEAVGAEKLAIWWGMAPVAMASEKGKARIEKHKPSTLNNPKGFAMMFDLASGSPKPPDDWVENAQEFRLYCRIKNNEGIWLHDRHTTPGIGPSMSFIRMAFPAWWIMDQPPERNVGRLTTQIVELMQPYWAIAGWGVMPAVEERNIGPDGKGQQILYPYLQRFPGLNALGSLALMSHDFNNAMYSINWLSFVSDALLEKLGGREAVRKQIEASQYLSAGDVGNCLGVRAGDFPGLGDMEQGLTLPA
;
A
#
# COMPACT_ATOMS: atom_id res chain seq x y z
N GLN A 1 -16.35 25.93 0.33
CA GLN A 1 -15.49 24.85 -0.21
C GLN A 1 -15.48 23.62 0.68
N PHE A 2 -16.64 23.08 1.04
CA PHE A 2 -16.72 22.07 2.07
C PHE A 2 -17.56 20.88 1.57
N GLY A 3 -17.02 20.18 0.57
CA GLY A 3 -17.66 18.98 0.01
C GLY A 3 -16.68 17.87 -0.35
N ASN A 4 -15.37 18.16 -0.32
CA ASN A 4 -14.36 17.17 -0.72
C ASN A 4 -14.06 16.21 0.43
N ILE A 5 -14.12 14.92 0.13
CA ILE A 5 -13.73 13.88 1.07
C ILE A 5 -12.22 13.73 0.98
N CYS A 6 -11.49 14.42 1.85
CA CYS A 6 -10.03 14.40 1.83
C CYS A 6 -9.43 13.07 2.27
N VAL A 7 -10.17 12.28 3.07
CA VAL A 7 -9.72 11.02 3.66
C VAL A 7 -10.88 10.05 3.78
N ARG A 8 -10.62 8.78 3.50
CA ARG A 8 -11.55 7.65 3.74
C ARG A 8 -10.85 6.60 4.59
N ALA A 9 -11.59 5.93 5.45
CA ALA A 9 -11.16 4.68 6.05
C ALA A 9 -11.52 3.51 5.13
N GLY A 10 -10.64 2.50 5.07
CA GLY A 10 -10.86 1.31 4.28
C GLY A 10 -9.80 0.25 4.59
N TRP A 11 -9.78 -0.79 3.80
CA TRP A 11 -8.73 -1.79 3.86
C TRP A 11 -7.51 -1.33 3.08
N THR A 12 -6.36 -1.43 3.69
CA THR A 12 -5.08 -1.12 3.03
C THR A 12 -4.16 -2.32 3.03
N ILE A 13 -3.42 -2.47 1.94
CA ILE A 13 -2.28 -3.38 1.82
C ILE A 13 -1.09 -2.52 1.47
N GLU A 14 -0.06 -2.56 2.30
CA GLU A 14 1.17 -1.80 2.09
C GLU A 14 2.35 -2.77 2.12
N MET A 15 3.25 -2.65 1.16
CA MET A 15 4.42 -3.49 1.06
C MET A 15 5.63 -2.71 0.58
N VAL A 16 6.78 -3.09 1.11
CA VAL A 16 8.08 -2.53 0.78
C VAL A 16 8.99 -3.64 0.28
N PHE A 17 9.75 -3.38 -0.76
CA PHE A 17 10.64 -4.36 -1.37
C PHE A 17 11.89 -3.72 -1.96
N HIS A 18 12.91 -4.53 -2.16
CA HIS A 18 14.19 -4.16 -2.76
C HIS A 18 14.23 -4.50 -4.25
N GLU A 19 15.35 -4.22 -4.88
CA GLU A 19 15.69 -4.67 -6.25
C GLU A 19 14.72 -4.17 -7.32
N GLY A 20 14.24 -2.92 -7.19
CA GLY A 20 13.33 -2.33 -8.16
C GLY A 20 13.87 -2.18 -9.58
N ASP A 21 15.18 -2.31 -9.78
CA ASP A 21 15.87 -2.38 -11.08
C ASP A 21 15.79 -3.78 -11.72
N SER A 22 15.50 -4.81 -10.95
CA SER A 22 15.33 -6.18 -11.44
C SER A 22 14.08 -6.30 -12.33
N LEU A 23 14.26 -6.89 -13.52
CA LEU A 23 13.14 -7.21 -14.41
C LEU A 23 12.10 -8.10 -13.73
N ALA A 24 12.56 -9.11 -12.99
CA ALA A 24 11.68 -10.04 -12.27
C ALA A 24 10.80 -9.33 -11.22
N VAL A 25 11.35 -8.35 -10.49
CA VAL A 25 10.58 -7.53 -9.53
C VAL A 25 9.53 -6.70 -10.26
N ARG A 26 9.87 -6.09 -11.40
CA ARG A 26 8.94 -5.29 -12.21
C ARG A 26 7.83 -6.12 -12.82
N GLU A 27 8.14 -7.33 -13.31
CA GLU A 27 7.13 -8.28 -13.79
C GLU A 27 6.17 -8.70 -12.69
N ARG A 28 6.67 -8.98 -11.48
CA ARG A 28 5.84 -9.28 -10.32
C ARG A 28 4.92 -8.11 -9.94
N ALA A 29 5.47 -6.89 -9.93
CA ALA A 29 4.69 -5.70 -9.66
C ALA A 29 3.56 -5.49 -10.69
N TRP A 30 3.81 -5.75 -11.98
CA TRP A 30 2.76 -5.72 -12.99
C TRP A 30 1.68 -6.79 -12.76
N LYS A 31 2.06 -8.00 -12.38
CA LYS A 31 1.08 -9.05 -12.02
C LYS A 31 0.23 -8.64 -10.81
N VAL A 32 0.83 -7.96 -9.83
CA VAL A 32 0.08 -7.40 -8.68
C VAL A 32 -0.91 -6.33 -9.13
N ILE A 33 -0.52 -5.46 -10.07
CA ILE A 33 -1.43 -4.48 -10.68
C ILE A 33 -2.57 -5.19 -11.41
N ASP A 34 -2.27 -6.22 -12.20
CA ASP A 34 -3.27 -6.99 -12.92
C ASP A 34 -4.27 -7.66 -11.95
N LEU A 35 -3.80 -8.24 -10.84
CA LEU A 35 -4.65 -8.79 -9.76
C LEU A 35 -5.56 -7.73 -9.13
N PHE A 36 -5.04 -6.54 -8.87
CA PHE A 36 -5.84 -5.44 -8.33
C PHE A 36 -6.93 -5.02 -9.31
N VAL A 37 -6.58 -4.87 -10.58
CA VAL A 37 -7.52 -4.50 -11.64
C VAL A 37 -8.59 -5.57 -11.83
N GLU A 38 -8.22 -6.86 -11.75
CA GLU A 38 -9.17 -7.97 -11.81
C GLU A 38 -10.14 -7.96 -10.63
N ALA A 39 -9.63 -7.70 -9.42
CA ALA A 39 -10.45 -7.67 -8.21
C ALA A 39 -11.43 -6.50 -8.17
N VAL A 40 -11.05 -5.34 -8.70
CA VAL A 40 -11.86 -4.10 -8.66
C VAL A 40 -12.74 -3.94 -9.89
N GLY A 41 -12.21 -4.25 -11.06
CA GLY A 41 -12.81 -3.99 -12.37
C GLY A 41 -12.25 -2.72 -13.02
N ALA A 42 -11.74 -2.86 -14.24
CA ALA A 42 -11.11 -1.75 -14.98
C ALA A 42 -12.07 -0.56 -15.24
N GLU A 43 -13.37 -0.83 -15.30
CA GLU A 43 -14.43 0.18 -15.50
C GLU A 43 -14.58 1.15 -14.32
N LYS A 44 -14.11 0.73 -13.12
CA LYS A 44 -14.14 1.54 -11.89
C LYS A 44 -12.87 2.33 -11.66
N LEU A 45 -11.86 2.15 -12.53
CA LEU A 45 -10.53 2.69 -12.33
C LEU A 45 -10.18 3.75 -13.34
N ALA A 46 -9.41 4.74 -12.92
CA ALA A 46 -8.75 5.70 -13.79
C ALA A 46 -7.24 5.66 -13.55
N ILE A 47 -6.47 5.82 -14.60
CA ILE A 47 -5.02 5.93 -14.55
C ILE A 47 -4.67 7.40 -14.38
N TRP A 48 -4.01 7.73 -13.30
CA TRP A 48 -3.46 9.05 -13.11
C TRP A 48 -1.94 9.02 -13.26
N TRP A 49 -1.44 9.72 -14.26
CA TRP A 49 -0.03 9.76 -14.59
C TRP A 49 0.38 11.19 -14.92
N GLY A 50 0.52 11.97 -13.89
CA GLY A 50 1.19 13.27 -13.94
C GLY A 50 0.41 14.44 -14.49
N MET A 51 -0.69 14.30 -15.24
CA MET A 51 -1.40 15.46 -15.81
C MET A 51 -2.92 15.40 -15.72
N ALA A 52 -3.55 14.37 -16.23
CA ALA A 52 -5.00 14.22 -16.16
C ALA A 52 -5.36 12.75 -16.02
N PRO A 53 -6.35 12.42 -15.19
CA PRO A 53 -6.84 11.06 -15.07
C PRO A 53 -7.47 10.60 -16.39
N VAL A 54 -7.28 9.33 -16.72
CA VAL A 54 -7.85 8.69 -17.90
C VAL A 54 -8.55 7.41 -17.47
N ALA A 55 -9.84 7.27 -17.80
CA ALA A 55 -10.59 6.06 -17.50
C ALA A 55 -9.86 4.83 -18.07
N MET A 56 -9.60 3.84 -17.24
CA MET A 56 -8.76 2.69 -17.59
C MET A 56 -9.41 1.84 -18.68
N ALA A 57 -10.72 1.65 -18.63
CA ALA A 57 -11.47 0.89 -19.63
C ALA A 57 -11.62 1.60 -20.99
N SER A 58 -11.27 2.89 -21.08
CA SER A 58 -11.33 3.62 -22.36
C SER A 58 -10.19 3.20 -23.31
N GLU A 59 -10.39 3.40 -24.62
CA GLU A 59 -9.35 3.15 -25.61
C GLU A 59 -8.05 3.91 -25.33
N LYS A 60 -8.17 5.16 -24.84
CA LYS A 60 -7.01 5.96 -24.41
C LYS A 60 -6.33 5.37 -23.18
N GLY A 61 -7.10 4.83 -22.23
CA GLY A 61 -6.57 4.15 -21.04
C GLY A 61 -5.81 2.88 -21.41
N LYS A 62 -6.41 2.02 -22.23
CA LYS A 62 -5.79 0.79 -22.75
C LYS A 62 -4.49 1.09 -23.49
N ALA A 63 -4.52 2.03 -24.44
CA ALA A 63 -3.34 2.45 -25.20
C ALA A 63 -2.24 3.01 -24.29
N ARG A 64 -2.60 3.69 -23.20
CA ARG A 64 -1.63 4.18 -22.19
C ARG A 64 -0.95 3.03 -21.49
N ILE A 65 -1.68 2.00 -21.04
CA ILE A 65 -1.11 0.80 -20.43
C ILE A 65 -0.19 0.06 -21.39
N GLU A 66 -0.67 -0.21 -22.61
CA GLU A 66 0.11 -0.90 -23.64
C GLU A 66 1.42 -0.21 -23.96
N LYS A 67 1.43 1.12 -23.99
CA LYS A 67 2.65 1.91 -24.20
C LYS A 67 3.60 1.85 -23.01
N HIS A 68 3.08 1.93 -21.79
CA HIS A 68 3.90 2.10 -20.59
C HIS A 68 4.43 0.78 -20.01
N LYS A 69 3.66 -0.31 -20.11
CA LYS A 69 4.10 -1.62 -19.59
C LYS A 69 5.44 -2.05 -20.18
N PRO A 70 5.65 -2.07 -21.51
CA PRO A 70 6.95 -2.41 -22.07
C PRO A 70 8.06 -1.42 -21.68
N SER A 71 7.76 -0.13 -21.61
CA SER A 71 8.77 0.88 -21.28
C SER A 71 9.26 0.75 -19.84
N THR A 72 8.39 0.39 -18.89
CA THR A 72 8.79 0.16 -17.50
C THR A 72 9.54 -1.15 -17.30
N LEU A 73 9.24 -2.18 -18.09
CA LEU A 73 9.94 -3.46 -18.05
C LEU A 73 11.35 -3.36 -18.67
N ASN A 74 11.49 -2.64 -19.77
CA ASN A 74 12.70 -2.63 -20.58
C ASN A 74 13.68 -1.49 -20.25
N ASN A 75 13.37 -0.63 -19.30
CA ASN A 75 14.25 0.47 -18.92
C ASN A 75 14.85 0.28 -17.50
N PRO A 76 15.94 -0.49 -17.35
CA PRO A 76 16.54 -0.75 -16.03
C PRO A 76 17.19 0.49 -15.42
N LYS A 77 17.52 1.52 -16.21
CA LYS A 77 18.12 2.77 -15.74
C LYS A 77 17.11 3.91 -15.60
N GLY A 78 15.91 3.73 -16.13
CA GLY A 78 14.86 4.74 -16.04
C GLY A 78 14.14 4.67 -14.74
N PHE A 79 13.31 5.69 -14.54
CA PHE A 79 12.34 5.66 -13.49
C PHE A 79 11.62 4.35 -13.53
N ALA A 80 11.82 3.75 -12.46
CA ALA A 80 10.99 2.70 -12.09
C ALA A 80 9.54 3.18 -12.06
N MET A 81 8.67 2.29 -12.26
CA MET A 81 7.25 2.45 -12.42
C MET A 81 6.63 3.35 -11.35
N MET A 82 6.07 4.48 -11.74
CA MET A 82 5.14 5.21 -10.91
C MET A 82 3.76 5.01 -11.51
N PHE A 83 2.89 4.39 -10.74
CA PHE A 83 1.57 4.01 -11.20
C PHE A 83 0.56 4.36 -10.12
N ASP A 84 -0.41 5.19 -10.43
CA ASP A 84 -1.51 5.53 -9.55
C ASP A 84 -2.81 5.15 -10.25
N LEU A 85 -3.49 4.16 -9.71
CA LEU A 85 -4.81 3.74 -10.12
C LEU A 85 -5.76 4.12 -8.99
N ALA A 86 -6.79 4.84 -9.31
CA ALA A 86 -7.81 5.19 -8.35
C ALA A 86 -9.19 5.13 -9.00
N SER A 87 -10.22 4.92 -8.18
CA SER A 87 -11.59 4.93 -8.68
C SER A 87 -11.89 6.23 -9.38
N GLY A 88 -12.46 6.14 -10.55
CA GLY A 88 -12.81 7.29 -11.36
C GLY A 88 -14.04 7.04 -12.18
N SER A 89 -14.77 8.10 -12.48
CA SER A 89 -15.78 8.12 -13.51
C SER A 89 -15.09 7.95 -14.87
N PRO A 90 -15.81 7.52 -15.94
CA PRO A 90 -15.34 7.57 -17.31
C PRO A 90 -14.80 8.94 -17.74
N LYS A 91 -15.27 9.98 -17.08
CA LYS A 91 -14.73 11.34 -17.10
C LYS A 91 -14.55 11.77 -15.65
N PRO A 92 -13.34 11.61 -15.07
CA PRO A 92 -13.11 12.04 -13.71
C PRO A 92 -13.48 13.52 -13.55
N PRO A 93 -14.17 13.89 -12.46
CA PRO A 93 -14.50 15.28 -12.19
C PRO A 93 -13.22 16.12 -12.00
N ASP A 94 -13.32 17.43 -12.22
CA ASP A 94 -12.17 18.34 -12.13
C ASP A 94 -11.54 18.36 -10.70
N ASP A 95 -12.32 18.02 -9.68
CA ASP A 95 -11.91 17.91 -8.28
C ASP A 95 -11.42 16.51 -7.87
N TRP A 96 -11.24 15.61 -8.84
CA TRP A 96 -10.87 14.22 -8.58
C TRP A 96 -9.59 14.05 -7.72
N VAL A 97 -8.61 14.92 -7.93
CA VAL A 97 -7.34 14.89 -7.18
C VAL A 97 -7.51 15.36 -5.73
N GLU A 98 -8.53 16.16 -5.43
CA GLU A 98 -8.81 16.69 -4.10
C GLU A 98 -9.66 15.73 -3.25
N ASN A 99 -10.22 14.68 -3.87
CA ASN A 99 -11.06 13.70 -3.20
C ASN A 99 -10.32 12.38 -2.98
N ALA A 100 -10.47 11.83 -1.79
CA ALA A 100 -10.03 10.47 -1.49
C ALA A 100 -10.86 9.48 -2.32
N GLN A 101 -10.17 8.66 -3.10
CA GLN A 101 -10.79 7.68 -3.98
C GLN A 101 -11.26 6.44 -3.19
N GLU A 102 -12.24 5.71 -3.71
CA GLU A 102 -12.72 4.48 -3.07
C GLU A 102 -11.73 3.33 -3.24
N PHE A 103 -11.16 3.20 -4.45
CA PHE A 103 -10.11 2.23 -4.73
C PHE A 103 -8.85 2.97 -5.14
N ARG A 104 -7.73 2.51 -4.66
CA ARG A 104 -6.44 3.10 -5.03
C ARG A 104 -5.35 2.03 -5.08
N LEU A 105 -4.52 2.08 -6.11
CA LEU A 105 -3.23 1.41 -6.15
C LEU A 105 -2.16 2.44 -6.46
N TYR A 106 -1.17 2.51 -5.62
CA TYR A 106 0.00 3.34 -5.79
C TYR A 106 1.24 2.45 -5.77
N CYS A 107 1.96 2.41 -6.88
CA CYS A 107 3.15 1.61 -7.04
C CYS A 107 4.32 2.52 -7.36
N ARG A 108 5.37 2.41 -6.59
CA ARG A 108 6.61 3.13 -6.78
C ARG A 108 7.78 2.17 -6.71
N ILE A 109 8.45 2.01 -7.84
CA ILE A 109 9.61 1.15 -7.96
C ILE A 109 10.81 2.04 -8.23
N LYS A 110 11.83 1.95 -7.41
CA LYS A 110 13.07 2.70 -7.54
C LYS A 110 14.16 1.81 -8.14
N ASN A 111 15.06 2.42 -8.89
CA ASN A 111 16.31 1.78 -9.25
C ASN A 111 17.32 1.88 -8.09
N ASN A 112 18.41 1.11 -8.17
CA ASN A 112 19.46 1.10 -7.14
C ASN A 112 20.18 2.45 -6.98
N GLU A 113 20.07 3.34 -7.95
CA GLU A 113 20.71 4.66 -7.90
C GLU A 113 19.92 5.64 -7.01
N GLY A 114 18.72 5.28 -6.60
CA GLY A 114 17.91 6.08 -5.67
C GLY A 114 17.44 7.43 -6.21
N ILE A 115 17.68 7.67 -7.51
CA ILE A 115 17.43 8.96 -8.13
C ILE A 115 15.94 9.10 -8.47
N TRP A 116 15.31 10.09 -7.86
CA TRP A 116 13.97 10.54 -8.23
C TRP A 116 14.08 11.72 -9.19
N LEU A 117 13.56 11.64 -10.40
CA LEU A 117 13.63 12.73 -11.38
C LEU A 117 12.91 14.03 -10.92
N HIS A 118 12.02 13.94 -9.97
CA HIS A 118 11.30 15.11 -9.45
C HIS A 118 11.75 15.58 -8.07
N ASP A 119 12.67 14.87 -7.43
CA ASP A 119 13.11 15.23 -6.10
C ASP A 119 14.40 16.02 -6.17
N ARG A 120 14.28 17.33 -6.42
CA ARG A 120 15.41 18.27 -6.32
C ARG A 120 15.89 18.45 -4.86
N HIS A 121 15.29 17.72 -3.93
CA HIS A 121 15.53 17.79 -2.50
C HIS A 121 16.02 16.45 -1.91
N THR A 122 16.61 15.57 -2.71
CA THR A 122 17.26 14.39 -2.14
C THR A 122 18.43 14.85 -1.28
N THR A 123 18.26 14.74 0.02
CA THR A 123 19.34 14.92 0.98
C THR A 123 20.39 13.84 0.69
N PRO A 124 21.64 14.20 0.39
CA PRO A 124 22.71 13.22 0.22
C PRO A 124 22.85 12.39 1.50
N GLY A 125 22.81 11.07 1.39
CA GLY A 125 22.98 10.18 2.53
C GLY A 125 21.72 9.41 2.97
N ILE A 126 20.56 9.61 2.34
CA ILE A 126 19.43 8.71 2.50
C ILE A 126 19.76 7.41 1.75
N GLY A 127 19.81 6.30 2.49
CA GLY A 127 20.18 4.97 2.00
C GLY A 127 19.40 4.48 0.78
N PRO A 128 19.68 3.29 0.27
CA PRO A 128 19.07 2.76 -0.93
C PRO A 128 17.54 2.82 -0.79
N SER A 129 16.94 3.60 -1.64
CA SER A 129 15.53 3.91 -1.55
C SER A 129 14.70 2.69 -1.90
N MET A 130 13.88 2.25 -0.96
CA MET A 130 13.00 1.09 -1.13
C MET A 130 11.89 1.38 -2.12
N SER A 131 11.50 0.35 -2.84
CA SER A 131 10.29 0.32 -3.66
C SER A 131 9.10 -0.04 -2.80
N PHE A 132 7.91 0.44 -3.16
CA PHE A 132 6.70 0.08 -2.44
C PHE A 132 5.46 -0.01 -3.34
N ILE A 133 4.50 -0.78 -2.88
CA ILE A 133 3.14 -0.82 -3.41
C ILE A 133 2.17 -0.59 -2.25
N ARG A 134 1.20 0.28 -2.47
CA ARG A 134 0.07 0.50 -1.58
C ARG A 134 -1.22 0.30 -2.35
N MET A 135 -2.13 -0.47 -1.76
CA MET A 135 -3.48 -0.67 -2.26
C MET A 135 -4.48 -0.25 -1.21
N ALA A 136 -5.63 0.20 -1.65
CA ALA A 136 -6.72 0.55 -0.77
C ALA A 136 -8.06 0.14 -1.39
N PHE A 137 -8.95 -0.35 -0.54
CA PHE A 137 -10.28 -0.81 -0.86
C PHE A 137 -11.27 -0.19 0.12
N PRO A 138 -12.45 0.27 -0.32
CA PRO A 138 -13.42 0.87 0.59
C PRO A 138 -13.99 -0.17 1.57
N ALA A 139 -14.39 0.28 2.74
CA ALA A 139 -14.92 -0.60 3.79
C ALA A 139 -16.12 -1.43 3.30
N TRP A 140 -17.04 -0.84 2.54
CA TRP A 140 -18.19 -1.55 2.00
C TRP A 140 -17.79 -2.72 1.08
N TRP A 141 -16.73 -2.55 0.28
CA TRP A 141 -16.26 -3.60 -0.63
C TRP A 141 -15.77 -4.84 0.12
N ILE A 142 -15.22 -4.65 1.33
CA ILE A 142 -14.75 -5.75 2.18
C ILE A 142 -15.90 -6.43 2.88
N MET A 143 -16.85 -5.64 3.37
CA MET A 143 -18.01 -6.15 4.14
C MET A 143 -18.99 -6.91 3.26
N ASP A 144 -19.15 -6.49 2.00
CA ASP A 144 -20.09 -7.06 1.03
C ASP A 144 -19.47 -8.19 0.18
N GLN A 145 -18.25 -8.61 0.49
CA GLN A 145 -17.57 -9.64 -0.31
C GLN A 145 -18.16 -11.02 -0.04
N PRO A 146 -18.44 -11.79 -1.09
CA PRO A 146 -18.72 -13.21 -0.92
C PRO A 146 -17.47 -13.91 -0.35
N PRO A 147 -17.64 -15.04 0.37
CA PRO A 147 -16.54 -15.75 1.02
C PRO A 147 -15.35 -16.06 0.10
N GLU A 148 -15.60 -16.18 -1.20
CA GLU A 148 -14.58 -16.46 -2.22
C GLU A 148 -13.65 -15.27 -2.48
N ARG A 149 -14.11 -14.06 -2.19
CA ARG A 149 -13.34 -12.81 -2.35
C ARG A 149 -12.77 -12.30 -1.03
N ASN A 150 -12.22 -13.18 -0.22
CA ASN A 150 -11.63 -12.83 1.04
C ASN A 150 -10.39 -11.94 0.85
N VAL A 151 -10.40 -10.73 1.41
CA VAL A 151 -9.26 -9.80 1.35
C VAL A 151 -7.98 -10.37 1.96
N GLY A 152 -8.11 -11.25 2.96
CA GLY A 152 -6.97 -11.99 3.51
C GLY A 152 -6.31 -12.87 2.45
N ARG A 153 -7.12 -13.60 1.66
CA ARG A 153 -6.62 -14.41 0.55
C ARG A 153 -5.96 -13.57 -0.53
N LEU A 154 -6.59 -12.48 -0.93
CA LEU A 154 -6.02 -11.55 -1.91
C LEU A 154 -4.68 -10.98 -1.40
N THR A 155 -4.62 -10.58 -0.13
CA THR A 155 -3.39 -10.09 0.51
C THR A 155 -2.30 -11.16 0.47
N THR A 156 -2.62 -12.40 0.85
CA THR A 156 -1.66 -13.53 0.83
C THR A 156 -1.14 -13.78 -0.59
N GLN A 157 -2.01 -13.83 -1.59
CA GLN A 157 -1.61 -14.01 -3.00
C GLN A 157 -0.67 -12.90 -3.48
N ILE A 158 -0.96 -11.64 -3.11
CA ILE A 158 -0.14 -10.50 -3.47
C ILE A 158 1.24 -10.59 -2.80
N VAL A 159 1.29 -10.95 -1.52
CA VAL A 159 2.54 -11.11 -0.76
C VAL A 159 3.38 -12.27 -1.32
N GLU A 160 2.78 -13.42 -1.58
CA GLU A 160 3.45 -14.57 -2.20
C GLU A 160 4.05 -14.21 -3.56
N LEU A 161 3.30 -13.47 -4.37
CA LEU A 161 3.73 -13.03 -5.69
C LEU A 161 4.86 -12.02 -5.61
N MET A 162 4.73 -11.01 -4.74
CA MET A 162 5.66 -9.88 -4.67
C MET A 162 6.92 -10.20 -3.89
N GLN A 163 6.84 -11.08 -2.88
CA GLN A 163 7.94 -11.42 -1.97
C GLN A 163 8.57 -10.16 -1.34
N PRO A 164 7.79 -9.36 -0.61
CA PRO A 164 8.26 -8.09 -0.08
C PRO A 164 9.31 -8.27 1.02
N TYR A 165 10.04 -7.20 1.32
CA TYR A 165 10.88 -7.13 2.50
C TYR A 165 10.05 -7.12 3.78
N TRP A 166 8.95 -6.37 3.76
CA TRP A 166 7.83 -6.50 4.69
C TRP A 166 6.53 -6.02 4.04
N ALA A 167 5.41 -6.50 4.57
CA ALA A 167 4.10 -6.01 4.20
C ALA A 167 3.16 -5.99 5.39
N ILE A 168 2.15 -5.12 5.34
CA ILE A 168 1.06 -5.06 6.31
C ILE A 168 -0.27 -4.94 5.58
N ALA A 169 -1.33 -5.46 6.20
CA ALA A 169 -2.69 -5.27 5.72
C ALA A 169 -3.68 -5.21 6.88
N GLY A 170 -4.68 -4.36 6.71
CA GLY A 170 -5.72 -4.13 7.70
C GLY A 170 -6.45 -2.83 7.47
N TRP A 171 -7.14 -2.35 8.49
CA TRP A 171 -7.77 -1.05 8.41
C TRP A 171 -6.75 0.07 8.26
N GLY A 172 -6.99 0.96 7.33
CA GLY A 172 -6.10 2.08 7.05
C GLY A 172 -6.83 3.30 6.51
N VAL A 173 -6.08 4.36 6.34
CA VAL A 173 -6.55 5.65 5.84
C VAL A 173 -6.15 5.80 4.39
N MET A 174 -7.12 6.15 3.56
CA MET A 174 -6.96 6.48 2.15
C MET A 174 -7.02 7.99 1.98
N PRO A 175 -5.89 8.66 1.74
CA PRO A 175 -5.88 10.08 1.46
C PRO A 175 -6.35 10.39 0.02
N ALA A 176 -6.68 11.65 -0.24
CA ALA A 176 -6.82 12.18 -1.58
C ALA A 176 -5.53 11.96 -2.40
N VAL A 177 -5.62 12.01 -3.72
CA VAL A 177 -4.47 11.78 -4.61
C VAL A 177 -3.35 12.79 -4.36
N GLU A 178 -3.69 14.04 -4.10
CA GLU A 178 -2.73 15.04 -3.63
C GLU A 178 -2.50 14.91 -2.13
N GLU A 179 -1.46 14.17 -1.76
CA GLU A 179 -1.08 13.95 -0.35
C GLU A 179 -0.60 15.19 0.40
N ARG A 180 -0.45 16.32 -0.29
CA ARG A 180 -0.01 17.61 0.29
C ARG A 180 -0.84 18.04 1.50
N ASN A 181 -2.08 17.56 1.59
CA ASN A 181 -2.98 17.90 2.71
C ASN A 181 -2.78 17.01 3.94
N ILE A 182 -2.02 15.92 3.83
CA ILE A 182 -1.82 14.93 4.92
C ILE A 182 -0.36 14.89 5.39
N GLY A 183 0.57 15.57 4.71
CA GLY A 183 1.97 15.68 5.11
C GLY A 183 2.19 16.36 6.47
N PRO A 184 3.41 16.30 7.02
CA PRO A 184 3.74 16.84 8.36
C PRO A 184 3.35 18.31 8.55
N ASP A 185 3.28 19.06 7.47
CA ASP A 185 2.89 20.48 7.48
C ASP A 185 1.42 20.70 7.07
N GLY A 186 0.66 19.63 6.85
CA GLY A 186 -0.69 19.70 6.31
C GLY A 186 -1.78 19.69 7.37
N LYS A 187 -2.86 20.45 7.10
CA LYS A 187 -4.08 20.44 7.91
C LYS A 187 -4.73 19.04 8.06
N GLY A 188 -4.40 18.11 7.16
CA GLY A 188 -4.90 16.73 7.19
C GLY A 188 -4.45 15.93 8.40
N GLN A 189 -3.24 16.17 8.93
CA GLN A 189 -2.80 15.53 10.18
C GLN A 189 -3.63 15.97 11.38
N GLN A 190 -3.99 17.25 11.45
CA GLN A 190 -4.83 17.76 12.54
C GLN A 190 -6.23 17.13 12.52
N ILE A 191 -6.73 16.82 11.34
CA ILE A 191 -8.04 16.15 11.16
C ILE A 191 -7.92 14.65 11.50
N LEU A 192 -6.83 13.99 11.12
CA LEU A 192 -6.64 12.55 11.32
C LEU A 192 -6.26 12.17 12.74
N TYR A 193 -5.47 13.00 13.40
CA TYR A 193 -4.89 12.68 14.71
C TYR A 193 -5.93 12.23 15.76
N PRO A 194 -7.07 12.89 15.94
CA PRO A 194 -8.10 12.40 16.87
C PRO A 194 -8.63 11.00 16.54
N TYR A 195 -8.79 10.69 15.25
CA TYR A 195 -9.24 9.36 14.81
C TYR A 195 -8.20 8.29 15.06
N LEU A 196 -6.92 8.59 14.85
CA LEU A 196 -5.83 7.65 15.13
C LEU A 196 -5.67 7.39 16.62
N GLN A 197 -5.88 8.39 17.46
CA GLN A 197 -5.88 8.21 18.91
C GLN A 197 -7.08 7.37 19.37
N ARG A 198 -8.23 7.57 18.77
CA ARG A 198 -9.44 6.82 19.10
C ARG A 198 -9.40 5.39 18.59
N PHE A 199 -8.93 5.17 17.36
CA PHE A 199 -8.93 3.88 16.67
C PHE A 199 -7.49 3.37 16.45
N PRO A 200 -6.87 2.73 17.45
CA PRO A 200 -5.46 2.32 17.38
C PRO A 200 -5.15 1.27 16.29
N GLY A 201 -6.17 0.55 15.80
CA GLY A 201 -6.04 -0.37 14.67
C GLY A 201 -6.03 0.29 13.29
N LEU A 202 -6.19 1.61 13.23
CA LEU A 202 -6.21 2.35 11.98
C LEU A 202 -4.79 2.72 11.55
N ASN A 203 -4.34 2.17 10.46
CA ASN A 203 -3.05 2.52 9.87
C ASN A 203 -3.15 3.82 9.07
N ALA A 204 -2.33 4.80 9.42
CA ALA A 204 -2.29 6.10 8.75
C ALA A 204 -1.01 6.32 7.94
N LEU A 205 -0.30 5.26 7.61
CA LEU A 205 0.92 5.37 6.82
C LEU A 205 0.59 5.92 5.43
N GLY A 206 1.02 7.16 5.17
CA GLY A 206 0.93 7.77 3.84
C GLY A 206 2.08 7.35 2.95
N SER A 207 1.88 7.39 1.63
CA SER A 207 2.94 7.11 0.66
C SER A 207 4.16 8.03 0.81
N LEU A 208 3.98 9.26 1.32
CA LEU A 208 5.08 10.17 1.64
C LEU A 208 5.95 9.65 2.79
N ALA A 209 5.35 9.05 3.82
CA ALA A 209 6.12 8.46 4.91
C ALA A 209 6.98 7.29 4.39
N LEU A 210 6.44 6.47 3.49
CA LEU A 210 7.19 5.39 2.83
C LEU A 210 8.33 5.90 1.93
N MET A 211 8.25 7.15 1.47
CA MET A 211 9.28 7.74 0.62
C MET A 211 10.43 8.38 1.38
N SER A 212 10.18 8.85 2.60
CA SER A 212 11.11 9.68 3.37
C SER A 212 11.92 8.90 4.42
N HIS A 213 11.55 7.66 4.73
CA HIS A 213 12.15 6.89 5.81
C HIS A 213 13.05 5.77 5.28
N ASP A 214 14.11 5.49 6.01
CA ASP A 214 14.98 4.33 5.78
C ASP A 214 14.38 3.10 6.46
N PHE A 215 13.72 2.26 5.67
CA PHE A 215 13.12 1.01 6.15
C PHE A 215 14.05 -0.20 6.04
N ASN A 216 15.35 0.01 5.81
CA ASN A 216 16.29 -1.09 5.60
C ASN A 216 16.45 -1.99 6.83
N ASN A 217 16.09 -1.51 8.01
CA ASN A 217 16.35 -2.21 9.26
C ASN A 217 15.12 -2.40 10.16
N ALA A 218 13.94 -1.92 9.76
CA ALA A 218 12.75 -1.98 10.60
C ALA A 218 11.46 -2.03 9.77
N MET A 219 10.39 -2.55 10.36
CA MET A 219 9.03 -2.29 9.91
C MET A 219 8.58 -0.96 10.51
N TYR A 220 7.91 -0.15 9.70
CA TYR A 220 7.39 1.13 10.18
C TYR A 220 6.13 0.97 11.03
N SER A 221 5.30 -0.03 10.71
CA SER A 221 4.02 -0.29 11.37
C SER A 221 3.71 -1.78 11.37
N ILE A 222 2.80 -2.16 12.23
CA ILE A 222 2.14 -3.46 12.27
C ILE A 222 0.64 -3.26 12.05
N ASN A 223 -0.03 -4.25 11.50
CA ASN A 223 -1.48 -4.23 11.35
C ASN A 223 -2.02 -5.65 11.56
N TRP A 224 -3.32 -5.84 11.37
CA TRP A 224 -3.99 -7.14 11.54
C TRP A 224 -3.25 -8.29 10.83
N LEU A 225 -2.81 -8.09 9.60
CA LEU A 225 -1.86 -8.97 8.92
C LEU A 225 -0.51 -8.24 8.79
N SER A 226 0.55 -8.90 9.19
CA SER A 226 1.92 -8.40 9.05
C SER A 226 2.78 -9.51 8.46
N PHE A 227 3.62 -9.18 7.48
CA PHE A 227 4.46 -10.14 6.76
C PHE A 227 5.90 -9.66 6.84
N VAL A 228 6.79 -10.52 7.29
CA VAL A 228 8.19 -10.21 7.57
C VAL A 228 9.07 -11.18 6.79
N SER A 229 9.93 -10.67 5.92
CA SER A 229 10.85 -11.51 5.14
C SER A 229 11.92 -12.17 6.00
N ASP A 230 12.51 -13.25 5.50
CA ASP A 230 13.66 -13.90 6.13
C ASP A 230 14.80 -12.93 6.41
N ALA A 231 15.10 -12.05 5.46
CA ALA A 231 16.15 -11.05 5.61
C ALA A 231 15.92 -10.08 6.80
N LEU A 232 14.66 -9.77 7.12
CA LEU A 232 14.32 -8.96 8.29
C LEU A 232 14.24 -9.83 9.55
N LEU A 233 13.73 -11.06 9.45
CA LEU A 233 13.65 -12.02 10.56
C LEU A 233 15.04 -12.36 11.12
N GLU A 234 16.06 -12.51 10.27
CA GLU A 234 17.45 -12.73 10.71
C GLU A 234 17.94 -11.62 11.65
N LYS A 235 17.56 -10.36 11.40
CA LYS A 235 17.88 -9.23 12.28
C LYS A 235 17.12 -9.26 13.62
N LEU A 236 16.02 -10.01 13.67
CA LEU A 236 15.19 -10.18 14.87
C LEU A 236 15.51 -11.47 15.65
N GLY A 237 16.56 -12.18 15.28
CA GLY A 237 16.98 -13.42 15.94
C GLY A 237 16.57 -14.70 15.21
N GLY A 238 16.09 -14.59 13.98
CA GLY A 238 15.74 -15.70 13.11
C GLY A 238 14.26 -16.09 13.15
N ARG A 239 13.81 -16.74 12.06
CA ARG A 239 12.41 -17.11 11.82
C ARG A 239 11.81 -17.93 12.99
N GLU A 240 12.51 -18.93 13.46
CA GLU A 240 12.02 -19.83 14.53
C GLU A 240 11.89 -19.12 15.89
N ALA A 241 12.84 -18.23 16.21
CA ALA A 241 12.76 -17.47 17.46
C ALA A 241 11.56 -16.52 17.45
N VAL A 242 11.33 -15.82 16.35
CA VAL A 242 10.18 -14.91 16.17
C VAL A 242 8.88 -15.71 16.17
N ARG A 243 8.80 -16.83 15.44
CA ARG A 243 7.62 -17.72 15.44
C ARG A 243 7.26 -18.18 16.85
N LYS A 244 8.22 -18.65 17.61
CA LYS A 244 8.01 -19.09 19.00
C LYS A 244 7.45 -17.98 19.88
N GLN A 245 7.92 -16.75 19.72
CA GLN A 245 7.39 -15.60 20.45
C GLN A 245 5.95 -15.29 20.08
N ILE A 246 5.60 -15.36 18.80
CA ILE A 246 4.24 -15.14 18.29
C ILE A 246 3.31 -16.23 18.83
N GLU A 247 3.71 -17.50 18.74
CA GLU A 247 2.91 -18.65 19.19
C GLU A 247 2.74 -18.70 20.72
N ALA A 248 3.56 -18.01 21.48
CA ALA A 248 3.36 -17.84 22.92
C ALA A 248 2.19 -16.88 23.26
N SER A 249 1.72 -16.10 22.31
CA SER A 249 0.55 -15.22 22.46
C SER A 249 -0.73 -15.96 22.10
N GLN A 250 -1.75 -15.85 22.93
CA GLN A 250 -3.09 -16.39 22.62
C GLN A 250 -3.84 -15.58 21.53
N TYR A 251 -3.34 -14.40 21.17
CA TYR A 251 -3.98 -13.49 20.22
C TYR A 251 -3.32 -13.46 18.84
N LEU A 252 -2.15 -14.07 18.73
CA LEU A 252 -1.39 -14.05 17.49
C LEU A 252 -1.32 -15.45 16.89
N SER A 253 -1.32 -15.52 15.57
CA SER A 253 -1.02 -16.74 14.83
C SER A 253 0.02 -16.46 13.75
N ALA A 254 0.90 -17.44 13.50
CA ALA A 254 1.93 -17.36 12.48
C ALA A 254 1.72 -18.41 11.40
N GLY A 255 2.10 -18.08 10.15
CA GLY A 255 2.08 -18.99 9.02
C GLY A 255 3.08 -18.56 7.95
N ASP A 256 3.54 -19.50 7.13
CA ASP A 256 4.46 -19.18 6.05
C ASP A 256 3.71 -18.68 4.82
N VAL A 257 4.20 -17.58 4.23
CA VAL A 257 3.65 -16.94 3.03
C VAL A 257 4.81 -16.56 2.11
N GLY A 258 5.10 -17.40 1.14
CA GLY A 258 6.27 -17.22 0.28
C GLY A 258 7.58 -17.19 1.10
N ASN A 259 8.37 -16.13 0.95
CA ASN A 259 9.57 -15.88 1.73
C ASN A 259 9.33 -15.15 3.05
N CYS A 260 8.07 -14.91 3.42
CA CYS A 260 7.71 -14.18 4.63
C CYS A 260 7.14 -15.11 5.71
N LEU A 261 7.34 -14.72 6.97
CA LEU A 261 6.52 -15.14 8.08
C LEU A 261 5.31 -14.20 8.15
N GLY A 262 4.12 -14.73 7.91
CA GLY A 262 2.87 -14.02 8.08
C GLY A 262 2.41 -14.11 9.53
N VAL A 263 2.03 -12.99 10.10
CA VAL A 263 1.48 -12.85 11.45
C VAL A 263 0.08 -12.29 11.36
N ARG A 264 -0.87 -12.92 12.03
CA ARG A 264 -2.26 -12.45 12.12
C ARG A 264 -2.61 -12.17 13.58
N ALA A 265 -3.18 -10.99 13.83
CA ALA A 265 -3.63 -10.55 15.15
C ALA A 265 -5.14 -10.78 15.32
N GLY A 266 -5.53 -11.87 15.96
CA GLY A 266 -6.92 -12.26 16.17
C GLY A 266 -7.60 -12.77 14.90
N ASP A 267 -8.90 -13.12 15.01
CA ASP A 267 -9.68 -13.69 13.90
C ASP A 267 -10.20 -12.64 12.93
N PHE A 268 -10.44 -11.42 13.41
CA PHE A 268 -10.99 -10.31 12.63
C PHE A 268 -10.17 -9.04 12.81
N PRO A 269 -10.07 -8.20 11.77
CA PRO A 269 -9.40 -6.92 11.86
C PRO A 269 -10.20 -5.96 12.74
N GLY A 270 -9.74 -5.71 13.96
CA GLY A 270 -10.32 -4.74 14.88
C GLY A 270 -9.77 -3.33 14.64
N LEU A 271 -10.63 -2.31 14.76
CA LEU A 271 -10.18 -0.92 14.84
C LEU A 271 -9.80 -0.54 16.29
N GLY A 272 -10.39 -1.23 17.27
CA GLY A 272 -10.46 -0.72 18.63
C GLY A 272 -11.36 0.52 18.72
N ASP A 273 -11.69 0.95 19.89
CA ASP A 273 -12.32 2.25 20.18
C ASP A 273 -11.99 2.66 21.62
N MET A 274 -11.00 3.52 21.78
CA MET A 274 -10.50 3.92 23.09
C MET A 274 -11.55 4.69 23.91
N GLU A 275 -12.47 5.39 23.26
CA GLU A 275 -13.55 6.09 23.96
C GLU A 275 -14.61 5.12 24.51
N GLN A 276 -14.78 3.97 23.86
CA GLN A 276 -15.69 2.91 24.31
C GLN A 276 -15.00 1.83 25.17
N GLY A 277 -13.70 1.98 25.42
CA GLY A 277 -12.91 0.98 26.15
C GLY A 277 -12.63 -0.31 25.35
N LEU A 278 -12.84 -0.30 24.04
CA LEU A 278 -12.57 -1.43 23.17
C LEU A 278 -11.10 -1.41 22.77
N THR A 279 -10.27 -2.08 23.55
CA THR A 279 -8.84 -2.23 23.27
C THR A 279 -8.61 -3.32 22.22
N LEU A 280 -7.55 -3.15 21.41
CA LEU A 280 -7.05 -4.24 20.58
C LEU A 280 -6.36 -5.29 21.45
N PRO A 281 -6.38 -6.57 21.04
CA PRO A 281 -5.52 -7.57 21.66
C PRO A 281 -4.06 -7.12 21.57
N ALA A 282 -3.39 -7.09 22.72
CA ALA A 282 -1.99 -6.69 22.82
C ALA A 282 -1.04 -7.80 22.35
#